data_85a94bf9d90892873d6506906b860c1d
#
_entry.id   85a94bf9d90892873d6506906b860c1d
#
_cell.length_a   1.000
_cell.length_b   1.000
_cell.length_c   1.000
_cell.angle_alpha   90.00
_cell.angle_beta   90.00
_cell.angle_gamma   90.00
#
_symmetry.space_group_name_H-M   'P 1'
#
loop_
_entity.id
_entity.type
_entity.pdbx_description
1 polymer ?
#
loop_
_entity_poly.entity_id
_entity_poly.type
_entity_poly.pdbx_seq_one_letter_code
_entity_poly.pdbx_strand_id
1 'polypeptide(L)'
;MALLLLERGIVGIGVDTLSPDTPESGYPVHKVLLGSGKYIIENIANSESLPIQGGFIMGLPLPIVNGTEAPLRLIALLPKENTYE
;
A
#
# COMPACT_ATOMS: atom_id res chain seq x y z
N MET A 1 6.30 -10.89 -9.66
CA MET A 1 6.22 -9.51 -9.09
C MET A 1 6.37 -9.50 -7.57
N ALA A 2 5.59 -10.26 -6.84
CA ALA A 2 5.66 -10.22 -5.36
C ALA A 2 7.04 -10.58 -4.80
N LEU A 3 7.70 -11.59 -5.37
CA LEU A 3 9.04 -11.96 -4.93
C LEU A 3 10.05 -10.86 -5.20
N LEU A 4 9.91 -10.14 -6.32
CA LEU A 4 10.79 -9.02 -6.63
C LEU A 4 10.60 -7.90 -5.60
N LEU A 5 9.38 -7.63 -5.18
CA LEU A 5 9.11 -6.63 -4.16
C LEU A 5 9.75 -7.00 -2.83
N LEU A 6 9.68 -8.28 -2.44
CA LEU A 6 10.34 -8.75 -1.23
C LEU A 6 11.85 -8.56 -1.31
N GLU A 7 12.45 -8.84 -2.45
CA GLU A 7 13.89 -8.64 -2.65
C GLU A 7 14.29 -7.18 -2.47
N ARG A 8 13.40 -6.24 -2.77
CA ARG A 8 13.66 -4.82 -2.61
C ARG A 8 13.43 -4.32 -1.18
N GLY A 9 13.08 -5.22 -0.27
CA GLY A 9 12.94 -4.88 1.14
C GLY A 9 11.76 -4.00 1.46
N ILE A 10 10.66 -4.10 0.71
CA ILE A 10 9.47 -3.32 0.99
C ILE A 10 8.81 -3.73 2.30
N VAL A 11 8.05 -2.82 2.89
CA VAL A 11 7.27 -3.09 4.11
C VAL A 11 5.83 -3.42 3.75
N GLY A 12 5.35 -2.89 2.65
CA GLY A 12 4.00 -3.11 2.17
C GLY A 12 3.81 -2.46 0.81
N ILE A 13 2.63 -2.64 0.24
CA ILE A 13 2.25 -2.02 -1.03
C ILE A 13 0.89 -1.35 -0.91
N GLY A 14 0.65 -0.41 -1.81
CA GLY A 14 -0.66 0.20 -1.98
C GLY A 14 -1.06 0.14 -3.44
N VAL A 15 -2.33 -0.14 -3.70
CA VAL A 15 -2.86 -0.18 -5.06
C VAL A 15 -4.17 0.60 -5.12
N ASP A 16 -4.48 1.12 -6.29
CA ASP A 16 -5.72 1.87 -6.51
C ASP A 16 -6.87 0.99 -6.99
N THR A 17 -6.66 -0.31 -7.01
CA THR A 17 -7.65 -1.29 -7.40
C THR A 17 -8.21 -2.00 -6.17
N LEU A 18 -9.26 -2.79 -6.38
CA LEU A 18 -9.88 -3.59 -5.32
C LEU A 18 -8.89 -4.60 -4.74
N SER A 19 -7.95 -5.06 -5.54
CA SER A 19 -7.00 -6.07 -5.12
C SER A 19 -5.76 -6.01 -6.02
N PRO A 20 -4.56 -6.33 -5.51
CA PRO A 20 -3.39 -6.52 -6.36
C PRO A 20 -3.44 -7.83 -7.15
N ASP A 21 -4.38 -8.70 -6.82
CA ASP A 21 -4.57 -10.00 -7.48
C ASP A 21 -5.92 -10.06 -8.16
N THR A 22 -6.09 -11.05 -9.02
CA THR A 22 -7.40 -11.39 -9.58
C THR A 22 -7.87 -12.71 -8.98
N PRO A 23 -9.20 -12.97 -8.94
CA PRO A 23 -9.69 -14.27 -8.42
C PRO A 23 -9.11 -15.45 -9.19
N GLU A 24 -8.91 -15.30 -10.50
CA GLU A 24 -8.40 -16.37 -11.35
C GLU A 24 -6.94 -16.71 -11.08
N SER A 25 -6.17 -15.79 -10.52
CA SER A 25 -4.74 -15.98 -10.29
C SER A 25 -4.44 -16.82 -9.04
N GLY A 26 -5.41 -17.01 -8.15
CA GLY A 26 -5.17 -17.69 -6.88
C GLY A 26 -4.54 -16.82 -5.81
N TYR A 27 -4.58 -15.51 -5.99
CA TYR A 27 -4.11 -14.50 -5.02
C TYR A 27 -2.63 -14.65 -4.65
N PRO A 28 -1.71 -14.73 -5.63
CA PRO A 28 -0.29 -14.91 -5.30
C PRO A 28 0.31 -13.74 -4.52
N VAL A 29 -0.06 -12.49 -4.84
CA VAL A 29 0.48 -11.33 -4.13
C VAL A 29 0.03 -11.34 -2.68
N HIS A 30 -1.25 -11.60 -2.41
CA HIS A 30 -1.75 -11.73 -1.04
C HIS A 30 -0.96 -12.79 -0.28
N LYS A 31 -0.81 -13.98 -0.86
CA LYS A 31 -0.14 -15.08 -0.17
C LYS A 31 1.31 -14.75 0.16
N VAL A 32 2.04 -14.20 -0.81
CA VAL A 32 3.45 -13.93 -0.62
C VAL A 32 3.67 -12.77 0.33
N LEU A 33 2.99 -11.65 0.12
CA LEU A 33 3.23 -10.45 0.92
C LEU A 33 2.68 -10.56 2.34
N LEU A 34 1.42 -10.97 2.48
CA LEU A 34 0.85 -11.12 3.82
C LEU A 34 1.54 -12.24 4.59
N GLY A 35 1.89 -13.33 3.90
CA GLY A 35 2.64 -14.42 4.52
C GLY A 35 4.02 -14.04 4.96
N SER A 36 4.57 -12.95 4.43
CA SER A 36 5.90 -12.43 4.81
C SER A 36 5.81 -11.26 5.79
N GLY A 37 4.63 -10.99 6.35
CA GLY A 37 4.45 -9.92 7.31
C GLY A 37 4.38 -8.53 6.69
N LYS A 38 4.08 -8.43 5.40
CA LYS A 38 3.93 -7.15 4.72
C LYS A 38 2.46 -6.77 4.68
N TYR A 39 2.17 -5.47 4.51
CA TYR A 39 0.78 -5.01 4.41
C TYR A 39 0.38 -4.75 2.96
N ILE A 40 -0.93 -4.74 2.72
CA ILE A 40 -1.51 -4.39 1.43
C ILE A 40 -2.64 -3.39 1.69
N ILE A 41 -2.56 -2.23 1.03
CA ILE A 41 -3.60 -1.21 1.08
C ILE A 41 -4.27 -1.17 -0.29
N GLU A 42 -5.59 -1.24 -0.31
CA GLU A 42 -6.38 -1.33 -1.54
C GLU A 42 -7.28 -0.13 -1.71
N ASN A 43 -7.73 0.09 -2.95
CA ASN A 43 -8.66 1.15 -3.29
C ASN A 43 -8.16 2.56 -2.95
N ILE A 44 -6.86 2.81 -3.14
CA ILE A 44 -6.29 4.12 -2.87
C ILE A 44 -6.78 5.12 -3.91
N ALA A 45 -7.28 6.27 -3.44
CA ALA A 45 -7.67 7.36 -4.31
C ALA A 45 -6.56 8.37 -4.44
N ASN A 46 -6.55 9.09 -5.57
CA ASN A 46 -5.61 10.19 -5.82
C ASN A 46 -4.14 9.81 -5.84
N SER A 47 -3.84 8.54 -6.13
CA SER A 47 -2.46 8.08 -6.18
C SER A 47 -1.65 8.76 -7.29
N GLU A 48 -2.31 9.22 -8.34
CA GLU A 48 -1.65 9.90 -9.46
C GLU A 48 -1.04 11.24 -9.04
N SER A 49 -1.44 11.79 -7.91
CA SER A 49 -0.88 13.05 -7.39
C SER A 49 0.40 12.83 -6.58
N LEU A 50 0.78 11.57 -6.35
CA LEU A 50 1.95 11.26 -5.55
C LEU A 50 3.23 11.38 -6.36
N PRO A 51 4.34 11.84 -5.74
CA PRO A 51 5.63 11.80 -6.40
C PRO A 51 6.14 10.36 -6.54
N ILE A 52 7.12 10.17 -7.40
CA ILE A 52 7.72 8.86 -7.59
C ILE A 52 8.33 8.33 -6.30
N GLN A 53 8.87 9.24 -5.48
CA GLN A 53 9.47 8.87 -4.20
C GLN A 53 9.50 10.08 -3.27
N GLY A 54 9.80 9.85 -2.01
CA GLY A 54 10.05 10.93 -1.06
C GLY A 54 8.84 11.35 -0.25
N GLY A 55 7.71 10.69 -0.40
CA GLY A 55 6.56 10.97 0.43
C GLY A 55 6.60 10.17 1.74
N PHE A 56 5.84 10.63 2.72
CA PHE A 56 5.64 9.93 3.98
C PHE A 56 4.16 9.60 4.10
N ILE A 57 3.82 8.34 4.37
CA ILE A 57 2.42 7.96 4.49
C ILE A 57 2.07 7.57 5.92
N MET A 58 0.83 7.85 6.29
CA MET A 58 0.26 7.45 7.58
C MET A 58 -0.99 6.64 7.29
N GLY A 59 -0.99 5.37 7.68
CA GLY A 59 -2.16 4.51 7.57
C GLY A 59 -2.75 4.28 8.95
N LEU A 60 -4.03 4.62 9.12
CA LEU A 60 -4.69 4.59 10.41
C LEU A 60 -5.89 3.63 10.37
N PRO A 61 -5.66 2.31 10.45
CA PRO A 61 -6.75 1.35 10.42
C PRO A 61 -7.51 1.30 11.74
N LEU A 62 -8.74 0.82 11.67
CA LEU A 62 -9.50 0.52 12.88
C LEU A 62 -8.88 -0.70 13.58
N PRO A 63 -8.68 -0.64 14.90
CA PRO A 63 -8.06 -1.76 15.63
C PRO A 63 -9.09 -2.84 15.95
N ILE A 64 -9.52 -3.58 14.93
CA ILE A 64 -10.53 -4.63 15.07
C ILE A 64 -9.85 -5.91 15.59
N VAL A 65 -10.32 -6.41 16.72
CA VAL A 65 -9.77 -7.64 17.32
C VAL A 65 -10.04 -8.83 16.40
N ASN A 66 -8.98 -9.56 16.05
CA ASN A 66 -9.05 -10.72 15.17
C ASN A 66 -9.61 -10.40 13.78
N GLY A 67 -9.59 -9.13 13.38
CA GLY A 67 -9.99 -8.75 12.04
C GLY A 67 -8.95 -9.13 11.02
N THR A 68 -9.39 -9.63 9.87
CA THR A 68 -8.49 -9.97 8.77
C THR A 68 -8.12 -8.74 7.95
N GLU A 69 -8.95 -7.71 8.02
CA GLU A 69 -8.74 -6.45 7.31
C GLU A 69 -9.56 -5.36 8.00
N ALA A 70 -9.29 -4.12 7.68
CA ALA A 70 -10.00 -3.00 8.29
C ALA A 70 -9.97 -1.80 7.34
N PRO A 71 -11.02 -0.97 7.35
CA PRO A 71 -10.93 0.31 6.67
C PRO A 71 -9.88 1.18 7.35
N LEU A 72 -9.22 2.02 6.56
CA LEU A 72 -8.21 2.91 7.12
C LEU A 72 -8.30 4.28 6.45
N ARG A 73 -7.81 5.27 7.17
CA ARG A 73 -7.59 6.59 6.60
C ARG A 73 -6.12 6.66 6.19
N LEU A 74 -5.89 6.90 4.91
CA LEU A 74 -4.54 7.00 4.37
C LEU A 74 -4.22 8.46 4.05
N ILE A 75 -3.13 8.95 4.59
CA ILE A 75 -2.70 10.32 4.40
C ILE A 75 -1.26 10.30 3.90
N ALA A 76 -0.98 11.09 2.87
CA ALA A 76 0.38 11.25 2.38
C ALA A 76 0.87 12.66 2.73
N LEU A 77 2.02 12.72 3.36
CA LEU A 77 2.71 13.97 3.62
C LEU A 77 3.81 14.12 2.58
N LEU A 78 3.70 15.13 1.76
CA LEU A 78 4.64 15.33 0.67
C LEU A 78 5.61 16.45 1.00
N PRO A 79 6.84 16.42 0.44
CA PRO A 79 7.77 17.51 0.63
C PRO A 79 7.17 18.81 0.11
N LYS A 80 7.42 19.89 0.81
CA LYS A 80 6.95 21.18 0.38
C LYS A 80 7.67 21.58 -0.89
N GLU A 81 6.89 22.03 -1.90
CA GLU A 81 7.48 22.53 -3.12
C GLU A 81 8.25 23.82 -2.85
N ASN A 82 9.44 23.90 -3.44
CA ASN A 82 10.21 25.14 -3.41
C ASN A 82 9.71 26.03 -4.54
N THR A 83 8.93 27.02 -4.17
CA THR A 83 8.42 27.98 -5.14
C THR A 83 9.16 29.30 -4.93
N TYR A 84 10.38 29.33 -5.39
CA TYR A 84 11.14 30.58 -5.34
C TYR A 84 10.76 31.43 -6.52
N GLU A 85 10.42 32.61 -6.21
CA GLU A 85 10.11 33.63 -7.20
C GLU A 85 11.24 34.61 -7.31
#